data_37994e22d9478cc87cbd7a6b8f54ccb5
#
_entry.id   37994e22d9478cc87cbd7a6b8f54ccb5
#
_cell.length_a   1.000
_cell.length_b   1.000
_cell.length_c   1.000
_cell.angle_alpha   90.00
_cell.angle_beta   90.00
_cell.angle_gamma   90.00
#
_symmetry.space_group_name_H-M   'P 1'
#
loop_
_entity.id
_entity.type
_entity.pdbx_description
1 polymer ?
#
loop_
_entity_poly.entity_id
_entity_poly.type
_entity_poly.pdbx_seq_one_letter_code
_entity_poly.pdbx_strand_id
1 'polypeptide(L)'
;MGDARHARIVERVRAIPEGFVRTYGDIDPRAPRLVGRVLSQVNDVPWHRVVRADGTLTQGARQRELLLREHVPMRGDRVDLRAARLPVEL
;
A
#
# COMPACT_ATOMS: atom_id res chain seq x y z
N MET A 1 20.00 8.78 9.52
CA MET A 1 19.28 9.58 8.73
C MET A 1 18.25 8.95 7.86
N GLY A 2 18.50 8.44 6.65
CA GLY A 2 17.48 7.78 5.86
C GLY A 2 16.95 6.51 6.49
N ASP A 3 17.74 5.89 7.33
CA ASP A 3 17.44 4.56 7.86
C ASP A 3 16.24 4.53 8.79
N ALA A 4 16.07 5.54 9.64
CA ALA A 4 14.94 5.58 10.55
C ALA A 4 13.62 5.72 9.79
N ARG A 5 13.61 6.55 8.75
CA ARG A 5 12.42 6.74 7.93
C ARG A 5 12.13 5.50 7.09
N HIS A 6 13.15 4.89 6.53
CA HIS A 6 13.04 3.66 5.76
C HIS A 6 12.43 2.56 6.63
N ALA A 7 12.96 2.35 7.82
CA ALA A 7 12.46 1.33 8.75
C ALA A 7 11.00 1.58 9.14
N ARG A 8 10.64 2.85 9.34
CA ARG A 8 9.26 3.22 9.69
C ARG A 8 8.30 2.91 8.55
N ILE A 9 8.71 3.20 7.32
CA ILE A 9 7.90 2.88 6.14
C ILE A 9 7.66 1.36 6.05
N VAL A 10 8.71 0.57 6.17
CA VAL A 10 8.61 -0.89 6.12
C VAL A 10 7.67 -1.40 7.22
N GLU A 11 7.83 -0.90 8.43
CA GLU A 11 6.98 -1.30 9.55
C GLU A 11 5.51 -0.97 9.31
N ARG A 12 5.23 0.22 8.77
CA ARG A 12 3.86 0.63 8.49
C ARG A 12 3.22 -0.21 7.39
N VAL A 13 4.00 -0.58 6.38
CA VAL A 13 3.50 -1.45 5.31
C VAL A 13 3.21 -2.84 5.87
N ARG A 14 4.10 -3.38 6.69
CA ARG A 14 3.89 -4.70 7.31
C ARG A 14 2.65 -4.73 8.21
N ALA A 15 2.26 -3.60 8.75
CA ALA A 15 1.11 -3.51 9.63
C ALA A 15 -0.23 -3.52 8.88
N ILE A 16 -0.24 -3.41 7.56
CA ILE A 16 -1.49 -3.46 6.79
C ILE A 16 -2.01 -4.90 6.78
N PRO A 17 -3.20 -5.15 7.36
CA PRO A 17 -3.72 -6.51 7.40
C PRO A 17 -4.27 -6.95 6.05
N GLU A 18 -4.36 -8.25 5.87
CA GLU A 18 -4.95 -8.85 4.69
C GLU A 18 -6.38 -8.35 4.50
N GLY A 19 -6.73 -8.02 3.25
CA GLY A 19 -8.07 -7.53 2.93
C GLY A 19 -8.19 -6.01 2.95
N PHE A 20 -7.14 -5.31 3.40
CA PHE A 20 -7.13 -3.85 3.48
C PHE A 20 -5.97 -3.27 2.67
N VAL A 21 -6.09 -1.98 2.35
CA VAL A 21 -5.03 -1.25 1.66
C VAL A 21 -4.79 0.09 2.34
N ARG A 22 -3.61 0.67 2.06
CA ARG A 22 -3.29 2.06 2.38
C ARG A 22 -2.75 2.72 1.13
N THR A 23 -2.84 4.03 1.05
CA THR A 23 -2.21 4.77 -0.04
C THR A 23 -0.77 5.09 0.31
N TYR A 24 0.03 5.45 -0.70
CA TYR A 24 1.41 5.90 -0.45
C TYR A 24 1.44 7.07 0.53
N GLY A 25 0.49 8.00 0.41
CA GLY A 25 0.40 9.13 1.33
C GLY A 25 -0.03 8.74 2.74
N ASP A 26 -0.77 7.65 2.89
CA ASP A 26 -1.12 7.14 4.23
C ASP A 26 0.12 6.59 4.94
N ILE A 27 1.03 5.97 4.18
CA ILE A 27 2.25 5.40 4.75
C ILE A 27 3.22 6.50 5.17
N ASP A 28 3.47 7.48 4.28
CA ASP A 28 4.29 8.64 4.62
C ASP A 28 3.77 9.88 3.91
N PRO A 29 2.97 10.70 4.60
CA PRO A 29 2.37 11.89 3.99
C PRO A 29 3.39 12.89 3.46
N ARG A 30 4.59 12.92 4.05
CA ARG A 30 5.63 13.87 3.66
C ARG A 30 6.44 13.40 2.45
N ALA A 31 6.48 12.10 2.22
CA ALA A 31 7.31 11.54 1.16
C ALA A 31 6.68 10.29 0.53
N PRO A 32 5.53 10.44 -0.15
CA PRO A 32 4.90 9.28 -0.80
C PRO A 32 5.79 8.58 -1.82
N ARG A 33 6.64 9.35 -2.52
CA ARG A 33 7.56 8.77 -3.50
C ARG A 33 8.63 7.91 -2.87
N LEU A 34 9.04 8.27 -1.65
CA LEU A 34 10.01 7.48 -0.91
C LEU A 34 9.42 6.09 -0.58
N VAL A 35 8.12 6.03 -0.27
CA VAL A 35 7.44 4.76 -0.01
C VAL A 35 7.61 3.83 -1.22
N GLY A 36 7.35 4.33 -2.42
CA GLY A 36 7.52 3.54 -3.64
C GLY A 36 8.95 3.04 -3.81
N ARG A 37 9.93 3.91 -3.55
CA ARG A 37 11.34 3.54 -3.65
C ARG A 37 11.71 2.47 -2.64
N VAL A 38 11.25 2.61 -1.40
CA VAL A 38 11.51 1.60 -0.36
C VAL A 38 10.90 0.26 -0.75
N LEU A 39 9.65 0.27 -1.23
CA LEU A 39 8.98 -0.97 -1.61
C LEU A 39 9.66 -1.68 -2.77
N SER A 40 10.35 -0.94 -3.65
CA SER A 40 11.11 -1.55 -4.74
C SER A 40 12.37 -2.25 -4.27
N GLN A 41 12.81 -1.99 -3.04
CA GLN A 41 14.06 -2.51 -2.49
C GLN A 41 13.87 -3.64 -1.48
N VAL A 42 12.65 -3.89 -1.03
CA VAL A 42 12.36 -4.93 -0.03
C VAL A 42 11.45 -5.99 -0.63
N ASN A 43 11.65 -7.24 -0.22
CA ASN A 43 10.96 -8.38 -0.82
C ASN A 43 9.92 -9.02 0.09
N ASP A 44 10.01 -8.83 1.38
CA ASP A 44 9.22 -9.58 2.35
C ASP A 44 8.13 -8.74 3.02
N VAL A 45 7.60 -7.77 2.29
CA VAL A 45 6.53 -6.91 2.77
C VAL A 45 5.31 -7.03 1.86
N PRO A 46 4.09 -6.80 2.38
CA PRO A 46 2.88 -6.84 1.56
C PRO A 46 2.75 -5.57 0.70
N TRP A 47 3.69 -5.37 -0.22
CA TRP A 47 3.74 -4.19 -1.09
C TRP A 47 2.45 -4.01 -1.89
N HIS A 48 1.77 -5.12 -2.22
CA HIS A 48 0.54 -5.08 -3.00
C HIS A 48 -0.61 -4.37 -2.27
N ARG A 49 -0.51 -4.20 -0.95
CA ARG A 49 -1.51 -3.50 -0.14
C ARG A 49 -1.30 -2.00 -0.11
N VAL A 50 -0.35 -1.48 -0.90
CA VAL A 50 -0.12 -0.04 -1.02
C VAL A 50 -0.52 0.40 -2.43
N VAL A 51 -1.42 1.37 -2.51
CA VAL A 51 -2.00 1.82 -3.78
C VAL A 51 -1.92 3.33 -3.90
N ARG A 52 -2.19 3.84 -5.09
CA ARG A 52 -2.20 5.28 -5.31
C ARG A 52 -3.42 5.92 -4.65
N ALA A 53 -3.38 7.24 -4.48
CA ALA A 53 -4.42 8.00 -3.80
C ALA A 53 -5.82 7.82 -4.40
N ASP A 54 -5.90 7.48 -5.68
CA ASP A 54 -7.17 7.23 -6.36
C ASP A 54 -7.52 5.74 -6.45
N GLY A 55 -6.75 4.88 -5.79
CA GLY A 55 -6.98 3.44 -5.80
C GLY A 55 -6.33 2.70 -6.95
N THR A 56 -5.68 3.40 -7.89
CA THR A 56 -5.04 2.73 -9.02
C THR A 56 -3.78 1.97 -8.58
N LEU A 57 -3.43 0.94 -9.35
CA LEU A 57 -2.35 0.03 -9.01
C LEU A 57 -1.06 0.41 -9.75
N THR A 58 0.08 0.29 -9.07
CA THR A 58 1.38 0.60 -9.68
C THR A 58 1.97 -0.60 -10.41
N GLN A 59 1.59 -1.82 -10.02
CA GLN A 59 2.15 -3.04 -10.58
C GLN A 59 1.13 -3.85 -11.39
N GLY A 60 0.10 -3.21 -11.84
CA GLY A 60 -0.85 -3.77 -12.80
C GLY A 60 -1.46 -5.12 -12.41
N ALA A 61 -1.44 -6.07 -13.35
CA ALA A 61 -2.14 -7.33 -13.21
C ALA A 61 -1.67 -8.19 -12.03
N ARG A 62 -0.37 -8.18 -11.74
CA ARG A 62 0.17 -8.96 -10.63
C ARG A 62 -0.35 -8.45 -9.29
N GLN A 63 -0.35 -7.15 -9.11
CA GLN A 63 -0.87 -6.55 -7.88
C GLN A 63 -2.36 -6.82 -7.74
N ARG A 64 -3.09 -6.68 -8.84
CA ARG A 64 -4.53 -6.94 -8.86
C ARG A 64 -4.84 -8.38 -8.45
N GLU A 65 -4.09 -9.33 -8.96
CA GLU A 65 -4.28 -10.73 -8.63
C GLU A 65 -4.11 -10.98 -7.14
N LEU A 66 -3.06 -10.42 -6.54
CA LEU A 66 -2.80 -10.57 -5.11
C LEU A 66 -3.92 -9.96 -4.26
N LEU A 67 -4.41 -8.77 -4.66
CA LEU A 67 -5.50 -8.13 -3.94
C LEU A 67 -6.81 -8.92 -4.05
N LEU A 68 -7.08 -9.48 -5.23
CA LEU A 68 -8.28 -10.31 -5.42
C LEU A 68 -8.23 -11.57 -4.56
N ARG A 69 -7.06 -12.16 -4.41
CA ARG A 69 -6.89 -13.34 -3.54
C ARG A 69 -7.20 -13.02 -2.07
N GLU A 70 -7.01 -11.77 -1.67
CA GLU A 70 -7.30 -11.33 -0.32
C GLU A 70 -8.72 -10.77 -0.18
N HIS A 71 -9.53 -10.89 -1.24
CA HIS A 71 -10.90 -10.41 -1.26
C HIS A 71 -11.02 -8.89 -1.08
N VAL A 72 -10.00 -8.15 -1.51
CA VAL A 72 -10.05 -6.67 -1.46
C VAL A 72 -11.10 -6.17 -2.45
N PRO A 73 -12.04 -5.34 -2.01
CA PRO A 73 -13.04 -4.77 -2.92
C PRO A 73 -12.41 -3.94 -4.02
N MET A 74 -12.80 -4.23 -5.26
CA MET A 74 -12.30 -3.54 -6.44
C MET A 74 -13.43 -2.82 -7.15
N ARG A 75 -13.08 -1.75 -7.86
CA ARG A 75 -13.98 -1.05 -8.77
C ARG A 75 -13.26 -0.97 -10.13
N GLY A 76 -13.56 -1.93 -11.01
CA GLY A 76 -12.85 -2.05 -12.27
C GLY A 76 -11.36 -2.33 -12.01
N ASP A 77 -10.49 -1.46 -12.51
CA ASP A 77 -9.05 -1.62 -12.41
C ASP A 77 -8.44 -1.02 -11.15
N ARG A 78 -9.25 -0.48 -10.27
CA ARG A 78 -8.76 0.18 -9.05
C ARG A 78 -9.42 -0.40 -7.81
N VAL A 79 -8.76 -0.17 -6.67
CA VAL A 79 -9.32 -0.57 -5.38
C VAL A 79 -10.45 0.37 -5.01
N ASP A 80 -11.53 -0.19 -4.47
CA ASP A 80 -12.60 0.61 -3.86
C ASP A 80 -12.10 1.09 -2.50
N LEU A 81 -11.55 2.31 -2.48
CA LEU A 81 -10.95 2.84 -1.26
C LEU A 81 -11.96 3.06 -0.15
N ARG A 82 -13.22 3.32 -0.48
CA ARG A 82 -14.25 3.51 0.55
C ARG A 82 -14.47 2.23 1.36
N ALA A 83 -14.31 1.09 0.71
CA ALA A 83 -14.53 -0.21 1.35
C ALA A 83 -13.26 -0.83 1.91
N ALA A 84 -12.10 -0.57 1.28
CA ALA A 84 -10.88 -1.30 1.58
C ALA A 84 -9.79 -0.49 2.27
N ARG A 85 -9.86 0.83 2.23
CA ARG A 85 -8.82 1.66 2.85
C ARG A 85 -8.88 1.52 4.37
N LEU A 86 -7.73 1.15 4.94
CA LEU A 86 -7.63 1.05 6.39
C LEU A 86 -7.81 2.44 7.01
N PRO A 87 -8.71 2.59 8.00
CA PRO A 87 -8.92 3.90 8.61
C PRO A 87 -7.64 4.46 9.23
N VAL A 88 -7.46 5.77 9.09
CA VAL A 88 -6.34 6.46 9.74
C VAL A 88 -6.73 6.69 11.19
N GLU A 89 -5.90 6.23 12.11
CA GLU A 89 -6.14 6.46 13.53
C GLU A 89 -5.83 7.90 13.87
N LEU A 90 -6.72 8.51 14.61
CA LEU A 90 -6.59 9.89 15.06
C LEU A 90 -5.94 9.96 16.44
#